data_b2fa38a00c4d0fec5ca0523c40a54f6c
#
_entry.id   b2fa38a00c4d0fec5ca0523c40a54f6c
#
_cell.length_a   1.000
_cell.length_b   1.000
_cell.length_c   1.000
_cell.angle_alpha   90.00
_cell.angle_beta   90.00
_cell.angle_gamma   90.00
#
_symmetry.space_group_name_H-M   'P 1'
#
loop_
_entity.id
_entity.type
_entity.pdbx_description
1 polymer ?
#
loop_
_entity_poly.entity_id
_entity_poly.type
_entity_poly.pdbx_seq_one_letter_code
_entity_poly.pdbx_strand_id
1 'polypeptide(L)'
;MGRYTKQDVIDLVRENDVEFIRLQFSDLFGTMKNVAITARQLEKALDNKCTFDGSSVDGFVRIEESDMYLYPDLDSFAIFPWNAGGNRVARLICDVYGQDGLPFEGDPRNVLKRVMVECQKMGYKFNVGPECEFFLFHTDEEGRPTTVSHEKAGYFDVAPLDLGESARRDMILNLEDMGFEVESSHHETAPAQHEIALHYGEAREMADEVITFKMAVRT
;
A
#
# COMPACT_ATOMS: atom_id res chain seq x y z
N MET A 1 21.38 4.34 0.97
CA MET A 1 21.27 3.97 2.39
C MET A 1 19.78 4.02 2.66
N GLY A 2 19.16 3.01 3.27
CA GLY A 2 17.72 3.02 3.52
C GLY A 2 17.32 4.17 4.44
N ARG A 3 16.02 4.54 4.39
CA ARG A 3 15.42 5.61 5.21
C ARG A 3 15.45 5.24 6.71
N TYR A 4 15.22 3.96 7.02
CA TYR A 4 15.13 3.45 8.39
C TYR A 4 16.06 2.26 8.64
N THR A 5 16.61 2.20 9.85
CA THR A 5 17.24 1.01 10.43
C THR A 5 16.21 0.20 11.24
N LYS A 6 16.55 -1.03 11.62
CA LYS A 6 15.70 -1.83 12.54
C LYS A 6 15.40 -1.09 13.84
N GLN A 7 16.42 -0.38 14.38
CA GLN A 7 16.26 0.36 15.63
C GLN A 7 15.30 1.53 15.46
N ASP A 8 15.38 2.27 14.33
CA ASP A 8 14.47 3.38 14.05
C ASP A 8 13.02 2.90 14.02
N VAL A 9 12.73 1.75 13.37
CA VAL A 9 11.37 1.18 13.35
C VAL A 9 10.90 0.78 14.75
N ILE A 10 11.77 0.18 15.57
CA ILE A 10 11.44 -0.19 16.96
C ILE A 10 11.12 1.06 17.79
N ASP A 11 11.91 2.10 17.65
CA ASP A 11 11.72 3.36 18.38
C ASP A 11 10.44 4.08 17.93
N LEU A 12 10.19 4.17 16.62
CA LEU A 12 8.94 4.72 16.06
C LEU A 12 7.69 3.97 16.55
N VAL A 13 7.73 2.65 16.61
CA VAL A 13 6.62 1.83 17.13
C VAL A 13 6.35 2.16 18.61
N ARG A 14 7.42 2.33 19.41
CA ARG A 14 7.32 2.65 20.85
C ARG A 14 6.85 4.09 21.08
N GLU A 15 7.45 5.07 20.40
CA GLU A 15 7.16 6.50 20.54
C GLU A 15 5.72 6.85 20.13
N ASN A 16 5.16 6.08 19.19
CA ASN A 16 3.81 6.29 18.70
C ASN A 16 2.77 5.34 19.31
N ASP A 17 3.09 4.57 20.35
CA ASP A 17 2.19 3.64 21.00
C ASP A 17 1.49 2.67 20.02
N VAL A 18 2.24 2.17 19.02
CA VAL A 18 1.73 1.21 18.04
C VAL A 18 1.54 -0.14 18.71
N GLU A 19 0.33 -0.70 18.64
CA GLU A 19 -0.01 -2.00 19.25
C GLU A 19 0.04 -3.16 18.24
N PHE A 20 -0.30 -2.89 16.98
CA PHE A 20 -0.33 -3.90 15.92
C PHE A 20 0.48 -3.45 14.70
N ILE A 21 1.16 -4.39 14.08
CA ILE A 21 1.87 -4.20 12.82
C ILE A 21 1.30 -5.15 11.78
N ARG A 22 0.95 -4.63 10.62
CA ARG A 22 0.55 -5.40 9.45
C ARG A 22 1.76 -5.66 8.58
N LEU A 23 2.15 -6.92 8.47
CA LEU A 23 3.13 -7.40 7.49
C LEU A 23 2.37 -7.61 6.18
N GLN A 24 2.53 -6.69 5.23
CA GLN A 24 1.74 -6.63 4.00
C GLN A 24 2.54 -7.16 2.81
N PHE A 25 1.88 -7.86 1.91
CA PHE A 25 2.42 -8.32 0.63
C PHE A 25 1.28 -8.41 -0.38
N SER A 26 1.59 -8.54 -1.66
CA SER A 26 0.56 -8.67 -2.70
C SER A 26 0.55 -10.08 -3.29
N ASP A 27 -0.64 -10.55 -3.68
CA ASP A 27 -0.77 -11.74 -4.50
C ASP A 27 -0.52 -11.42 -5.99
N LEU A 28 -0.59 -12.45 -6.83
CA LEU A 28 -0.38 -12.33 -8.28
C LEU A 28 -1.37 -11.39 -8.98
N PHE A 29 -2.55 -11.19 -8.40
CA PHE A 29 -3.61 -10.31 -8.93
C PHE A 29 -3.53 -8.87 -8.40
N GLY A 30 -2.49 -8.54 -7.63
CA GLY A 30 -2.33 -7.22 -7.02
C GLY A 30 -3.28 -6.96 -5.85
N THR A 31 -3.82 -8.01 -5.23
CA THR A 31 -4.60 -7.88 -4.00
C THR A 31 -3.66 -7.82 -2.80
N MET A 32 -3.82 -6.80 -1.96
CA MET A 32 -3.06 -6.67 -0.73
C MET A 32 -3.48 -7.75 0.27
N LYS A 33 -2.52 -8.53 0.72
CA LYS A 33 -2.64 -9.51 1.80
C LYS A 33 -1.89 -9.01 3.03
N ASN A 34 -2.21 -9.52 4.21
CA ASN A 34 -1.43 -9.19 5.40
C ASN A 34 -1.49 -10.29 6.46
N VAL A 35 -0.41 -10.36 7.25
CA VAL A 35 -0.36 -11.04 8.53
C VAL A 35 -0.23 -9.97 9.61
N ALA A 36 -1.15 -9.95 10.58
CA ALA A 36 -1.10 -9.00 11.68
C ALA A 36 -0.33 -9.61 12.86
N ILE A 37 0.62 -8.84 13.39
CA ILE A 37 1.37 -9.18 14.60
C ILE A 37 1.20 -8.09 15.66
N THR A 38 1.36 -8.43 16.94
CA THR A 38 1.46 -7.41 17.98
C THR A 38 2.85 -6.77 17.97
N ALA A 39 2.97 -5.55 18.51
CA ALA A 39 4.25 -4.85 18.63
C ALA A 39 5.32 -5.70 19.38
N ARG A 40 4.91 -6.60 20.28
CA ARG A 40 5.81 -7.54 20.99
C ARG A 40 6.51 -8.53 20.06
N GLN A 41 5.99 -8.78 18.88
CA GLN A 41 6.55 -9.69 17.88
C GLN A 41 7.38 -8.96 16.80
N LEU A 42 7.53 -7.64 16.92
CA LEU A 42 8.22 -6.82 15.91
C LEU A 42 9.66 -7.28 15.69
N GLU A 43 10.44 -7.49 16.74
CA GLU A 43 11.84 -7.92 16.60
C GLU A 43 11.96 -9.24 15.85
N LYS A 44 11.04 -10.20 16.11
CA LYS A 44 10.98 -11.46 15.36
C LYS A 44 10.72 -11.21 13.86
N ALA A 45 9.82 -10.27 13.56
CA ALA A 45 9.52 -9.90 12.16
C ALA A 45 10.72 -9.25 11.48
N LEU A 46 11.37 -8.30 12.16
CA LEU A 46 12.57 -7.62 11.66
C LEU A 46 13.78 -8.56 11.48
N ASP A 47 13.77 -9.71 12.17
CA ASP A 47 14.74 -10.79 11.97
C ASP A 47 14.34 -11.77 10.86
N ASN A 48 13.30 -11.46 10.07
CA ASN A 48 12.80 -12.28 8.98
C ASN A 48 12.31 -13.67 9.41
N LYS A 49 11.76 -13.79 10.62
CA LYS A 49 11.33 -15.05 11.23
C LYS A 49 9.80 -15.22 11.27
N CYS A 50 9.05 -14.35 10.61
CA CYS A 50 7.61 -14.48 10.47
C CYS A 50 7.27 -15.32 9.26
N THR A 51 6.51 -16.40 9.48
CA THR A 51 6.04 -17.32 8.45
C THR A 51 4.55 -17.18 8.21
N PHE A 52 4.10 -17.58 7.03
CA PHE A 52 2.70 -17.75 6.68
C PHE A 52 2.53 -18.94 5.75
N ASP A 53 1.31 -19.46 5.67
CA ASP A 53 0.97 -20.53 4.72
C ASP A 53 0.68 -19.92 3.34
N GLY A 54 1.63 -20.09 2.41
CA GLY A 54 1.51 -19.59 1.04
C GLY A 54 0.60 -20.44 0.15
N SER A 55 0.24 -21.68 0.55
CA SER A 55 -0.61 -22.56 -0.26
C SER A 55 -2.03 -22.07 -0.43
N SER A 56 -2.48 -21.19 0.48
CA SER A 56 -3.80 -20.54 0.44
C SER A 56 -3.79 -19.19 -0.29
N VAL A 57 -2.66 -18.79 -0.87
CA VAL A 57 -2.53 -17.56 -1.65
C VAL A 57 -2.51 -17.90 -3.14
N ASP A 58 -3.45 -17.32 -3.90
CA ASP A 58 -3.59 -17.57 -5.33
C ASP A 58 -2.28 -17.28 -6.09
N GLY A 59 -1.83 -18.30 -6.85
CA GLY A 59 -0.64 -18.19 -7.68
C GLY A 59 0.69 -18.40 -6.93
N PHE A 60 0.65 -18.74 -5.62
CA PHE A 60 1.87 -19.01 -4.86
C PHE A 60 2.28 -20.47 -4.95
N VAL A 61 2.46 -21.16 -3.84
CA VAL A 61 3.06 -22.49 -3.76
C VAL A 61 2.02 -23.58 -3.55
N ARG A 62 2.44 -24.84 -3.69
CA ARG A 62 1.63 -26.01 -3.34
C ARG A 62 1.70 -26.29 -1.85
N ILE A 63 0.78 -27.13 -1.35
CA ILE A 63 0.63 -27.45 0.07
C ILE A 63 1.89 -28.11 0.68
N GLU A 64 2.67 -28.81 -0.13
CA GLU A 64 3.91 -29.47 0.29
C GLU A 64 5.05 -28.48 0.59
N GLU A 65 4.95 -27.23 0.09
CA GLU A 65 5.94 -26.18 0.23
C GLU A 65 5.31 -24.92 0.86
N SER A 66 4.29 -25.10 1.71
CA SER A 66 3.40 -24.02 2.14
C SER A 66 4.05 -22.96 3.02
N ASP A 67 5.05 -23.31 3.82
CA ASP A 67 5.69 -22.36 4.73
C ASP A 67 6.57 -21.36 3.96
N MET A 68 6.14 -20.11 3.95
CA MET A 68 6.87 -18.99 3.36
C MET A 68 7.20 -17.95 4.41
N TYR A 69 8.18 -17.11 4.13
CA TYR A 69 8.70 -16.08 5.04
C TYR A 69 8.40 -14.68 4.53
N LEU A 70 8.06 -13.79 5.44
CA LEU A 70 7.90 -12.37 5.20
C LEU A 70 9.14 -11.60 5.62
N TYR A 71 9.77 -10.93 4.67
CA TYR A 71 10.96 -10.09 4.86
C TYR A 71 10.57 -8.62 4.77
N PRO A 72 10.39 -7.93 5.93
CA PRO A 72 9.95 -6.55 5.94
C PRO A 72 10.93 -5.59 5.27
N ASP A 73 10.44 -4.75 4.38
CA ASP A 73 11.15 -3.59 3.88
C ASP A 73 10.97 -2.44 4.87
N LEU A 74 12.06 -2.04 5.53
CA LEU A 74 12.02 -1.04 6.59
C LEU A 74 11.59 0.33 6.07
N ASP A 75 11.96 0.66 4.83
CA ASP A 75 11.63 1.95 4.21
C ASP A 75 10.14 2.11 3.93
N SER A 76 9.39 1.00 3.93
CA SER A 76 7.95 0.99 3.77
C SER A 76 7.16 1.18 5.08
N PHE A 77 7.83 1.37 6.22
CA PHE A 77 7.14 1.57 7.50
C PHE A 77 6.25 2.80 7.44
N ALA A 78 4.98 2.63 7.83
CA ALA A 78 4.02 3.72 7.97
C ALA A 78 3.01 3.40 9.08
N ILE A 79 2.56 4.43 9.79
CA ILE A 79 1.48 4.34 10.77
C ILE A 79 0.18 4.75 10.07
N PHE A 80 -0.90 3.99 10.27
CA PHE A 80 -2.18 4.32 9.67
C PHE A 80 -2.85 5.50 10.39
N PRO A 81 -3.12 6.62 9.71
CA PRO A 81 -3.67 7.82 10.33
C PRO A 81 -5.14 7.64 10.77
N TRP A 82 -5.92 6.80 10.09
CA TRP A 82 -7.33 6.57 10.39
C TRP A 82 -7.59 5.78 11.68
N ASN A 83 -6.57 5.26 12.35
CA ASN A 83 -6.68 4.55 13.62
C ASN A 83 -6.25 5.41 14.82
N ALA A 84 -6.40 6.73 14.76
CA ALA A 84 -5.88 7.67 15.75
C ALA A 84 -6.58 7.64 17.13
N GLY A 85 -7.71 6.93 17.28
CA GLY A 85 -8.53 6.91 18.51
C GLY A 85 -8.08 5.92 19.60
N GLY A 86 -6.88 5.34 19.52
CA GLY A 86 -6.36 4.23 20.33
C GLY A 86 -6.08 3.01 19.46
N ASN A 87 -5.30 2.04 19.97
CA ASN A 87 -4.89 0.84 19.22
C ASN A 87 -4.24 1.18 17.88
N ARG A 88 -3.21 2.04 17.89
CA ARG A 88 -2.51 2.45 16.68
C ARG A 88 -1.94 1.24 15.94
N VAL A 89 -2.11 1.27 14.63
CA VAL A 89 -1.67 0.21 13.72
C VAL A 89 -0.65 0.78 12.76
N ALA A 90 0.48 0.08 12.61
CA ALA A 90 1.47 0.36 11.58
C ALA A 90 1.50 -0.75 10.53
N ARG A 91 2.21 -0.53 9.45
CA ARG A 91 2.49 -1.54 8.44
C ARG A 91 3.96 -1.60 8.08
N LEU A 92 4.37 -2.74 7.54
CA LEU A 92 5.60 -2.95 6.77
C LEU A 92 5.22 -3.75 5.53
N ILE A 93 5.63 -3.29 4.35
CA ILE A 93 5.51 -4.10 3.13
C ILE A 93 6.66 -5.10 3.14
N CYS A 94 6.35 -6.34 2.78
CA CYS A 94 7.28 -7.45 2.85
C CYS A 94 7.55 -8.03 1.47
N ASP A 95 8.78 -8.44 1.24
CA ASP A 95 9.11 -9.40 0.20
C ASP A 95 8.81 -10.82 0.69
N VAL A 96 8.46 -11.70 -0.23
CA VAL A 96 8.17 -13.10 0.08
C VAL A 96 9.37 -13.98 -0.26
N TYR A 97 9.74 -14.86 0.67
CA TYR A 97 10.86 -15.79 0.56
C TYR A 97 10.40 -17.24 0.79
N GLY A 98 11.05 -18.17 0.10
CA GLY A 98 10.85 -19.60 0.30
C GLY A 98 11.54 -20.16 1.53
N GLN A 99 11.31 -21.44 1.83
CA GLN A 99 11.98 -22.17 2.92
C GLN A 99 13.49 -22.33 2.70
N ASP A 100 13.93 -22.27 1.46
CA ASP A 100 15.34 -22.29 1.05
C ASP A 100 16.07 -20.98 1.34
N GLY A 101 15.36 -19.96 1.82
CA GLY A 101 15.89 -18.61 2.09
C GLY A 101 16.13 -17.77 0.83
N LEU A 102 15.60 -18.20 -0.31
CA LEU A 102 15.68 -17.46 -1.56
C LEU A 102 14.39 -16.64 -1.80
N PRO A 103 14.50 -15.49 -2.50
CA PRO A 103 13.33 -14.74 -2.90
C PRO A 103 12.36 -15.60 -3.71
N PHE A 104 11.09 -15.59 -3.35
CA PHE A 104 10.07 -16.32 -4.09
C PHE A 104 9.89 -15.72 -5.49
N GLU A 105 10.04 -16.55 -6.53
CA GLU A 105 10.00 -16.10 -7.92
C GLU A 105 8.64 -15.55 -8.35
N GLY A 106 7.57 -16.03 -7.73
CA GLY A 106 6.18 -15.62 -7.99
C GLY A 106 5.74 -14.39 -7.22
N ASP A 107 6.56 -13.83 -6.32
CA ASP A 107 6.26 -12.58 -5.65
C ASP A 107 6.33 -11.42 -6.65
N PRO A 108 5.22 -10.69 -6.92
CA PRO A 108 5.20 -9.57 -7.88
C PRO A 108 6.24 -8.50 -7.56
N ARG A 109 6.50 -8.24 -6.28
CA ARG A 109 7.49 -7.26 -5.84
C ARG A 109 8.91 -7.71 -6.18
N ASN A 110 9.23 -8.99 -6.03
CA ASN A 110 10.49 -9.57 -6.45
C ASN A 110 10.64 -9.59 -7.98
N VAL A 111 9.56 -9.81 -8.72
CA VAL A 111 9.57 -9.71 -10.20
C VAL A 111 9.99 -8.31 -10.63
N LEU A 112 9.36 -7.27 -10.05
CA LEU A 112 9.71 -5.88 -10.33
C LEU A 112 11.17 -5.56 -9.99
N LYS A 113 11.66 -5.98 -8.82
CA LYS A 113 13.07 -5.81 -8.41
C LYS A 113 14.05 -6.42 -9.41
N ARG A 114 13.76 -7.61 -9.93
CA ARG A 114 14.60 -8.24 -10.98
C ARG A 114 14.63 -7.43 -12.27
N VAL A 115 13.47 -6.94 -12.72
CA VAL A 115 13.38 -6.08 -13.91
C VAL A 115 14.16 -4.77 -13.71
N MET A 116 14.07 -4.17 -12.52
CA MET A 116 14.82 -2.96 -12.20
C MET A 116 16.34 -3.17 -12.22
N VAL A 117 16.82 -4.34 -11.75
CA VAL A 117 18.24 -4.70 -11.86
C VAL A 117 18.68 -4.81 -13.33
N GLU A 118 17.87 -5.40 -14.20
CA GLU A 118 18.18 -5.44 -15.64
C GLU A 118 18.17 -4.04 -16.26
N CYS A 119 17.21 -3.19 -15.91
CA CYS A 119 17.16 -1.80 -16.32
C CYS A 119 18.45 -1.03 -15.93
N GLN A 120 18.92 -1.23 -14.70
CA GLN A 120 20.13 -0.62 -14.18
C GLN A 120 21.40 -1.11 -14.93
N LYS A 121 21.48 -2.41 -15.27
CA LYS A 121 22.56 -2.96 -16.10
C LYS A 121 22.63 -2.31 -17.48
N MET A 122 21.49 -1.89 -18.02
CA MET A 122 21.40 -1.15 -19.28
C MET A 122 21.73 0.34 -19.11
N GLY A 123 22.01 0.82 -17.92
CA GLY A 123 22.37 2.22 -17.64
C GLY A 123 21.17 3.14 -17.40
N TYR A 124 19.96 2.60 -17.17
CA TYR A 124 18.74 3.37 -16.94
C TYR A 124 18.26 3.30 -15.50
N LYS A 125 17.55 4.33 -15.06
CA LYS A 125 16.64 4.31 -13.92
C LYS A 125 15.20 4.13 -14.41
N PHE A 126 14.43 3.29 -13.72
CA PHE A 126 13.03 3.11 -14.03
C PHE A 126 12.18 3.91 -13.04
N ASN A 127 11.65 5.02 -13.50
CA ASN A 127 10.72 5.86 -12.74
C ASN A 127 9.31 5.74 -13.32
N VAL A 128 8.31 5.89 -12.46
CA VAL A 128 6.87 5.83 -12.79
C VAL A 128 6.18 7.01 -12.13
N GLY A 129 5.25 7.65 -12.85
CA GLY A 129 4.34 8.66 -12.31
C GLY A 129 2.92 8.11 -12.39
N PRO A 130 2.33 7.64 -11.28
CA PRO A 130 0.97 7.11 -11.29
C PRO A 130 -0.06 8.22 -11.22
N GLU A 131 -1.06 8.14 -12.09
CA GLU A 131 -2.27 8.96 -12.09
C GLU A 131 -3.43 8.06 -11.63
N CYS A 132 -3.86 8.24 -10.37
CA CYS A 132 -4.81 7.33 -9.77
C CYS A 132 -6.23 7.89 -9.86
N GLU A 133 -7.03 7.36 -10.80
CA GLU A 133 -8.43 7.71 -10.97
C GLU A 133 -9.36 6.75 -10.24
N PHE A 134 -10.45 7.28 -9.70
CA PHE A 134 -11.45 6.51 -8.98
C PHE A 134 -12.83 7.18 -9.04
N PHE A 135 -13.87 6.39 -8.73
CA PHE A 135 -15.25 6.88 -8.67
C PHE A 135 -15.76 6.85 -7.24
N LEU A 136 -16.52 7.88 -6.86
CA LEU A 136 -17.25 7.94 -5.60
C LEU A 136 -18.75 7.71 -5.86
N PHE A 137 -19.26 6.56 -5.42
CA PHE A 137 -20.65 6.19 -5.55
C PHE A 137 -21.31 6.01 -4.18
N HIS A 138 -22.63 6.17 -4.15
CA HIS A 138 -23.44 5.82 -2.98
C HIS A 138 -23.43 4.32 -2.72
N THR A 139 -23.60 3.96 -1.47
CA THR A 139 -24.01 2.60 -1.09
C THR A 139 -25.54 2.50 -1.06
N ASP A 140 -26.05 1.28 -1.19
CA ASP A 140 -27.48 1.00 -0.96
C ASP A 140 -27.81 0.99 0.56
N GLU A 141 -29.08 0.72 0.90
CA GLU A 141 -29.56 0.69 2.29
C GLU A 141 -28.89 -0.42 3.13
N GLU A 142 -28.35 -1.45 2.48
CA GLU A 142 -27.59 -2.53 3.11
C GLU A 142 -26.07 -2.27 3.13
N GLY A 143 -25.62 -1.09 2.67
CA GLY A 143 -24.20 -0.70 2.64
C GLY A 143 -23.42 -1.32 1.48
N ARG A 144 -24.07 -1.88 0.46
CA ARG A 144 -23.40 -2.45 -0.71
C ARG A 144 -23.07 -1.37 -1.73
N PRO A 145 -21.94 -1.47 -2.45
CA PRO A 145 -21.55 -0.49 -3.46
C PRO A 145 -22.56 -0.47 -4.62
N THR A 146 -22.88 0.75 -5.09
CA THR A 146 -23.70 0.98 -6.28
C THR A 146 -22.91 1.72 -7.36
N THR A 147 -23.57 2.04 -8.47
CA THR A 147 -23.05 2.96 -9.51
C THR A 147 -23.83 4.28 -9.51
N VAL A 148 -24.51 4.59 -8.42
CA VAL A 148 -25.33 5.81 -8.29
C VAL A 148 -24.49 6.94 -7.74
N SER A 149 -24.45 8.07 -8.46
CA SER A 149 -23.88 9.33 -8.02
C SER A 149 -24.95 10.41 -7.95
N HIS A 150 -24.81 11.36 -7.05
CA HIS A 150 -25.68 12.54 -6.93
C HIS A 150 -25.11 13.80 -7.59
N GLU A 151 -23.92 13.71 -8.16
CA GLU A 151 -23.28 14.82 -8.86
C GLU A 151 -23.21 14.58 -10.38
N LYS A 152 -23.01 15.69 -11.11
CA LYS A 152 -22.83 15.72 -12.56
C LYS A 152 -21.70 16.70 -12.94
N ALA A 153 -20.71 16.85 -12.08
CA ALA A 153 -19.54 17.66 -12.37
C ALA A 153 -18.73 17.04 -13.51
N GLY A 154 -17.95 17.85 -14.17
CA GLY A 154 -17.02 17.50 -15.23
C GLY A 154 -15.60 17.90 -14.89
N TYR A 155 -14.74 17.89 -15.92
CA TYR A 155 -13.31 18.13 -15.78
C TYR A 155 -12.99 19.50 -15.14
N PHE A 156 -12.26 19.48 -14.05
CA PHE A 156 -11.86 20.66 -13.25
C PHE A 156 -13.00 21.48 -12.65
N ASP A 157 -14.22 20.94 -12.60
CA ASP A 157 -15.30 21.62 -11.90
C ASP A 157 -15.01 21.71 -10.39
N VAL A 158 -15.57 22.74 -9.78
CA VAL A 158 -15.43 23.06 -8.36
C VAL A 158 -16.79 23.02 -7.67
N ALA A 159 -16.80 23.11 -6.35
CA ALA A 159 -18.04 23.26 -5.59
C ALA A 159 -18.86 24.47 -6.10
N PRO A 160 -20.20 24.37 -6.21
CA PRO A 160 -21.07 23.30 -5.69
C PRO A 160 -21.31 22.14 -6.67
N LEU A 161 -20.67 22.09 -7.83
CA LEU A 161 -20.83 21.00 -8.80
C LEU A 161 -20.06 19.74 -8.36
N ASP A 162 -18.80 19.91 -7.98
CA ASP A 162 -17.97 18.85 -7.40
C ASP A 162 -18.36 18.63 -5.92
N LEU A 163 -19.03 17.53 -5.65
CA LEU A 163 -19.42 17.13 -4.30
C LEU A 163 -18.42 16.17 -3.62
N GLY A 164 -17.41 15.73 -4.36
CA GLY A 164 -16.37 14.83 -3.86
C GLY A 164 -15.12 15.51 -3.30
N GLU A 165 -15.02 16.86 -3.39
CA GLU A 165 -13.84 17.61 -2.97
C GLU A 165 -13.42 17.32 -1.52
N SER A 166 -14.38 17.27 -0.59
CA SER A 166 -14.07 16.98 0.82
C SER A 166 -13.49 15.58 1.01
N ALA A 167 -14.04 14.57 0.34
CA ALA A 167 -13.53 13.21 0.40
C ALA A 167 -12.11 13.12 -0.18
N ARG A 168 -11.85 13.76 -1.34
CA ARG A 168 -10.49 13.81 -1.90
C ARG A 168 -9.50 14.46 -0.95
N ARG A 169 -9.87 15.57 -0.31
CA ARG A 169 -9.02 16.26 0.68
C ARG A 169 -8.68 15.36 1.86
N ASP A 170 -9.66 14.66 2.42
CA ASP A 170 -9.44 13.74 3.53
C ASP A 170 -8.52 12.58 3.11
N MET A 171 -8.70 12.01 1.91
CA MET A 171 -7.81 11.00 1.33
C MET A 171 -6.38 11.51 1.20
N ILE A 172 -6.18 12.73 0.67
CA ILE A 172 -4.86 13.34 0.49
C ILE A 172 -4.16 13.51 1.82
N LEU A 173 -4.82 14.10 2.83
CA LEU A 173 -4.22 14.30 4.15
C LEU A 173 -3.80 12.98 4.79
N ASN A 174 -4.61 11.93 4.65
CA ASN A 174 -4.24 10.59 5.13
C ASN A 174 -3.04 10.00 4.37
N LEU A 175 -2.95 10.23 3.06
CA LEU A 175 -1.80 9.76 2.26
C LEU A 175 -0.53 10.52 2.63
N GLU A 176 -0.60 11.85 2.79
CA GLU A 176 0.53 12.69 3.22
C GLU A 176 1.02 12.31 4.63
N ASP A 177 0.12 12.02 5.56
CA ASP A 177 0.45 11.50 6.91
C ASP A 177 1.18 10.15 6.85
N MET A 178 0.97 9.37 5.79
CA MET A 178 1.71 8.13 5.51
C MET A 178 3.02 8.36 4.74
N GLY A 179 3.37 9.60 4.41
CA GLY A 179 4.60 9.99 3.75
C GLY A 179 4.54 10.04 2.23
N PHE A 180 3.35 10.02 1.64
CA PHE A 180 3.17 10.20 0.20
C PHE A 180 3.43 11.64 -0.21
N GLU A 181 3.96 11.84 -1.41
CA GLU A 181 4.07 13.14 -2.06
C GLU A 181 2.96 13.27 -3.11
N VAL A 182 1.89 14.01 -2.75
CA VAL A 182 0.77 14.26 -3.64
C VAL A 182 1.03 15.53 -4.46
N GLU A 183 0.95 15.45 -5.79
CA GLU A 183 1.15 16.61 -6.68
C GLU A 183 -0.12 17.43 -6.88
N SER A 184 -1.24 16.76 -7.13
CA SER A 184 -2.51 17.44 -7.41
C SER A 184 -3.72 16.53 -7.21
N SER A 185 -4.89 17.13 -7.16
CA SER A 185 -6.16 16.40 -7.25
C SER A 185 -7.22 17.26 -7.91
N HIS A 186 -8.10 16.63 -8.65
CA HIS A 186 -9.22 17.30 -9.32
C HIS A 186 -10.38 16.36 -9.59
N HIS A 187 -11.51 16.96 -9.98
CA HIS A 187 -12.63 16.23 -10.57
C HIS A 187 -12.30 15.88 -12.02
N GLU A 188 -12.56 14.64 -12.41
CA GLU A 188 -12.33 14.12 -13.74
C GLU A 188 -13.53 14.34 -14.70
N THR A 189 -13.40 13.86 -15.95
CA THR A 189 -14.37 14.12 -17.02
C THR A 189 -15.72 13.48 -16.78
N ALA A 190 -15.75 12.28 -16.21
CA ALA A 190 -17.03 11.59 -15.97
C ALA A 190 -17.63 12.00 -14.62
N PRO A 191 -18.98 12.01 -14.50
CA PRO A 191 -19.64 12.23 -13.22
C PRO A 191 -19.10 11.30 -12.12
N ALA A 192 -18.81 11.86 -10.95
CA ALA A 192 -18.24 11.17 -9.79
C ALA A 192 -16.82 10.58 -9.98
N GLN A 193 -16.14 10.93 -11.06
CA GLN A 193 -14.77 10.52 -11.31
C GLN A 193 -13.81 11.58 -10.75
N HIS A 194 -12.81 11.10 -10.01
CA HIS A 194 -11.82 11.92 -9.33
C HIS A 194 -10.43 11.40 -9.62
N GLU A 195 -9.44 12.28 -9.58
CA GLU A 195 -8.03 11.93 -9.67
C GLU A 195 -7.25 12.49 -8.48
N ILE A 196 -6.27 11.71 -8.04
CA ILE A 196 -5.19 12.13 -7.15
C ILE A 196 -3.89 11.71 -7.80
N ALA A 197 -3.11 12.68 -8.27
CA ALA A 197 -1.81 12.45 -8.89
C ALA A 197 -0.71 12.38 -7.82
N LEU A 198 0.09 11.33 -7.87
CA LEU A 198 1.24 11.17 -6.99
C LEU A 198 2.52 11.64 -7.71
N HIS A 199 3.45 12.21 -6.95
CA HIS A 199 4.76 12.56 -7.50
C HIS A 199 5.45 11.33 -8.08
N TYR A 200 6.14 11.49 -9.22
CA TYR A 200 6.84 10.36 -9.84
C TYR A 200 8.06 9.94 -9.00
N GLY A 201 8.31 8.66 -8.94
CA GLY A 201 9.42 8.10 -8.18
C GLY A 201 9.96 6.80 -8.76
N GLU A 202 10.83 6.13 -8.01
CA GLU A 202 11.38 4.84 -8.39
C GLU A 202 10.26 3.78 -8.47
N ALA A 203 10.29 2.95 -9.51
CA ALA A 203 9.18 2.06 -9.86
C ALA A 203 8.70 1.14 -8.72
N ARG A 204 9.60 0.64 -7.85
CA ARG A 204 9.22 -0.19 -6.70
C ARG A 204 8.46 0.62 -5.64
N GLU A 205 8.96 1.82 -5.31
CA GLU A 205 8.33 2.73 -4.37
C GLU A 205 6.93 3.12 -4.86
N MET A 206 6.82 3.51 -6.12
CA MET A 206 5.53 3.84 -6.73
C MET A 206 4.56 2.66 -6.78
N ALA A 207 5.03 1.43 -7.01
CA ALA A 207 4.18 0.23 -6.93
C ALA A 207 3.65 0.00 -5.51
N ASP A 208 4.49 0.18 -4.49
CA ASP A 208 4.09 0.10 -3.08
C ASP A 208 3.10 1.23 -2.71
N GLU A 209 3.27 2.43 -3.26
CA GLU A 209 2.37 3.56 -3.07
C GLU A 209 1.01 3.34 -3.74
N VAL A 210 0.96 2.91 -4.99
CA VAL A 210 -0.31 2.64 -5.70
C VAL A 210 -1.14 1.58 -4.98
N ILE A 211 -0.52 0.48 -4.52
CA ILE A 211 -1.27 -0.55 -3.80
C ILE A 211 -1.75 -0.05 -2.43
N THR A 212 -0.99 0.84 -1.79
CA THR A 212 -1.37 1.51 -0.55
C THR A 212 -2.50 2.52 -0.78
N PHE A 213 -2.40 3.32 -1.83
CA PHE A 213 -3.45 4.24 -2.27
C PHE A 213 -4.79 3.52 -2.45
N LYS A 214 -4.81 2.38 -3.17
CA LYS A 214 -6.03 1.56 -3.34
C LYS A 214 -6.64 1.09 -2.01
N MET A 215 -5.85 0.93 -0.98
CA MET A 215 -6.32 0.63 0.37
C MET A 215 -6.85 1.89 1.06
N ALA A 216 -6.10 2.98 1.04
CA ALA A 216 -6.42 4.23 1.73
C ALA A 216 -7.73 4.85 1.25
N VAL A 217 -7.98 4.89 -0.07
CA VAL A 217 -9.21 5.49 -0.63
C VAL A 217 -10.48 4.67 -0.36
N ARG A 218 -10.35 3.46 0.19
CA ARG A 218 -11.49 2.59 0.54
C ARG A 218 -11.75 2.50 2.04
N THR A 219 -10.93 3.16 2.84
CA THR A 219 -11.05 3.18 4.31
C THR A 219 -11.79 4.40 4.78
#